data_a3706af40f91cd999d700500abfd74e6
#
_entry.id   a3706af40f91cd999d700500abfd74e6
#
_cell.length_a   1.000
_cell.length_b   1.000
_cell.length_c   1.000
_cell.angle_alpha   90.00
_cell.angle_beta   90.00
_cell.angle_gamma   90.00
#
_symmetry.space_group_name_H-M   'P 1'
#
loop_
_entity.id
_entity.type
_entity.pdbx_description
1 polymer ?
#
loop_
_entity_poly.entity_id
_entity_poly.type
_entity_poly.pdbx_seq_one_letter_code
_entity_poly.pdbx_strand_id
1 'polypeptide(L)'
;MRLYEKAKRLGIWNPSDIDLRPDREHWLALEPDEQDILLRLTAMFQAGEEAVTLDLLPLIMTIAAEGRIEEEMFLTTFLFEEAKHTDFFNRFLTEVAANSGDLGRYHTPSYRELFYRELPEALGALRDDPSTTAQVRASVTYNMIVEGMLAETGYHAYFTVLERRDLMPGTRRGIALLKQDESRHIAYGIYLLSRLVATDRALWDVLETRMNELLPGALGVIGDVFSAYDPVPFGLVEEDFTDYALAQFQKRVSRLERARVMTLDEIAATTNIVIERDDG
;
A
#
# COMPACT_ATOMS: atom_id res chain seq x y z
N MET A 1 -13.24 -16.16 -2.32
CA MET A 1 -12.83 -16.78 -3.64
C MET A 1 -12.79 -15.81 -4.82
N ARG A 2 -13.65 -14.81 -4.95
CA ARG A 2 -13.63 -13.86 -6.09
C ARG A 2 -12.33 -13.03 -6.17
N LEU A 3 -11.75 -12.59 -5.04
CA LEU A 3 -10.44 -11.91 -5.03
C LEU A 3 -9.34 -12.79 -5.64
N TYR A 4 -9.31 -14.07 -5.26
CA TYR A 4 -8.36 -15.03 -5.84
C TYR A 4 -8.58 -15.24 -7.34
N GLU A 5 -9.84 -15.37 -7.80
CA GLU A 5 -10.14 -15.48 -9.24
C GLU A 5 -9.69 -14.22 -10.01
N LYS A 6 -9.84 -13.06 -9.40
CA LYS A 6 -9.40 -11.80 -9.98
C LYS A 6 -7.87 -11.69 -10.02
N ALA A 7 -7.19 -12.07 -8.93
CA ALA A 7 -5.72 -12.12 -8.87
C ALA A 7 -5.11 -13.01 -9.95
N LYS A 8 -5.69 -14.20 -10.21
CA LYS A 8 -5.26 -15.09 -11.28
C LYS A 8 -5.37 -14.50 -12.69
N ARG A 9 -6.24 -13.52 -12.91
CA ARG A 9 -6.43 -12.87 -14.21
C ARG A 9 -5.62 -11.60 -14.36
N LEU A 10 -5.54 -10.80 -13.33
CA LEU A 10 -4.98 -9.45 -13.36
C LEU A 10 -3.58 -9.38 -12.76
N GLY A 11 -3.27 -10.25 -11.80
CA GLY A 11 -1.99 -10.30 -11.12
C GLY A 11 -0.88 -11.08 -11.84
N ILE A 12 -1.09 -11.49 -13.11
CA ILE A 12 -0.13 -12.32 -13.87
C ILE A 12 0.87 -11.51 -14.71
N TRP A 13 0.90 -10.20 -14.58
CA TRP A 13 1.89 -9.36 -15.26
C TRP A 13 3.31 -9.60 -14.71
N ASN A 14 4.32 -9.36 -15.55
CA ASN A 14 5.72 -9.54 -15.18
C ASN A 14 6.44 -8.18 -15.26
N PRO A 15 7.11 -7.73 -14.19
CA PRO A 15 7.94 -6.52 -14.21
C PRO A 15 8.94 -6.50 -15.38
N SER A 16 9.52 -7.65 -15.73
CA SER A 16 10.49 -7.76 -16.83
C SER A 16 9.92 -7.47 -18.22
N ASP A 17 8.61 -7.49 -18.40
CA ASP A 17 7.94 -7.19 -19.68
C ASP A 17 7.75 -5.66 -19.88
N ILE A 18 8.06 -4.85 -18.86
CA ILE A 18 7.96 -3.39 -18.93
C ILE A 18 9.25 -2.82 -19.50
N ASP A 19 9.15 -2.11 -20.62
CA ASP A 19 10.30 -1.42 -21.23
C ASP A 19 10.58 -0.11 -20.48
N LEU A 20 11.69 -0.06 -19.76
CA LEU A 20 12.17 1.11 -19.02
C LEU A 20 13.24 1.95 -19.76
N ARG A 21 13.59 1.60 -21.00
CA ARG A 21 14.61 2.36 -21.76
C ARG A 21 14.21 3.80 -22.02
N PRO A 22 12.95 4.12 -22.42
CA PRO A 22 12.53 5.51 -22.55
C PRO A 22 12.58 6.28 -21.23
N ASP A 23 12.29 5.59 -20.13
CA ASP A 23 12.31 6.18 -18.79
C ASP A 23 13.71 6.63 -18.37
N ARG A 24 14.73 5.86 -18.77
CA ARG A 24 16.14 6.24 -18.58
C ARG A 24 16.50 7.53 -19.28
N GLU A 25 16.02 7.73 -20.51
CA GLU A 25 16.25 8.98 -21.27
C GLU A 25 15.58 10.17 -20.58
N HIS A 26 14.31 9.99 -20.15
CA HIS A 26 13.59 11.02 -19.40
C HIS A 26 14.27 11.34 -18.07
N TRP A 27 14.74 10.33 -17.35
CA TRP A 27 15.47 10.49 -16.08
C TRP A 27 16.69 11.39 -16.22
N LEU A 28 17.50 11.15 -17.27
CA LEU A 28 18.72 11.91 -17.53
C LEU A 28 18.46 13.38 -17.94
N ALA A 29 17.24 13.70 -18.35
CA ALA A 29 16.82 15.05 -18.73
C ALA A 29 16.18 15.83 -17.55
N LEU A 30 15.95 15.19 -16.40
CA LEU A 30 15.41 15.85 -15.21
C LEU A 30 16.46 16.70 -14.49
N GLU A 31 16.01 17.76 -13.86
CA GLU A 31 16.84 18.54 -12.95
C GLU A 31 17.21 17.73 -11.67
N PRO A 32 18.32 18.06 -10.99
CA PRO A 32 18.77 17.30 -9.83
C PRO A 32 17.72 17.14 -8.73
N ASP A 33 16.97 18.17 -8.40
CA ASP A 33 15.92 18.12 -7.36
C ASP A 33 14.70 17.32 -7.82
N GLU A 34 14.41 17.32 -9.14
CA GLU A 34 13.37 16.48 -9.74
C GLU A 34 13.74 14.98 -9.65
N GLN A 35 15.02 14.66 -9.90
CA GLN A 35 15.54 13.32 -9.71
C GLN A 35 15.51 12.91 -8.22
N ASP A 36 15.89 13.81 -7.31
CA ASP A 36 15.95 13.51 -5.87
C ASP A 36 14.57 13.21 -5.28
N ILE A 37 13.52 13.97 -5.63
CA ILE A 37 12.17 13.70 -5.10
C ILE A 37 11.58 12.38 -5.64
N LEU A 38 11.82 12.05 -6.92
CA LEU A 38 11.39 10.77 -7.49
C LEU A 38 12.18 9.61 -6.87
N LEU A 39 13.48 9.78 -6.64
CA LEU A 39 14.31 8.79 -5.99
C LEU A 39 13.91 8.58 -4.53
N ARG A 40 13.57 9.64 -3.82
CA ARG A 40 13.04 9.59 -2.45
C ARG A 40 11.75 8.78 -2.40
N LEU A 41 10.79 9.10 -3.27
CA LEU A 41 9.52 8.37 -3.34
C LEU A 41 9.75 6.89 -3.65
N THR A 42 10.60 6.58 -4.66
CA THR A 42 10.93 5.20 -5.03
C THR A 42 11.65 4.46 -3.91
N ALA A 43 12.56 5.11 -3.17
CA ALA A 43 13.28 4.50 -2.04
C ALA A 43 12.34 4.11 -0.90
N MET A 44 11.33 4.94 -0.62
CA MET A 44 10.33 4.63 0.39
C MET A 44 9.43 3.47 -0.05
N PHE A 45 9.02 3.42 -1.33
CA PHE A 45 8.29 2.28 -1.86
C PHE A 45 9.13 1.00 -1.81
N GLN A 46 10.35 1.00 -2.34
CA GLN A 46 11.22 -0.18 -2.34
C GLN A 46 11.36 -0.80 -0.95
N ALA A 47 11.66 0.03 0.06
CA ALA A 47 11.81 -0.47 1.43
C ALA A 47 10.49 -0.90 2.06
N GLY A 48 9.38 -0.25 1.69
CA GLY A 48 8.03 -0.65 2.09
C GLY A 48 7.66 -2.03 1.55
N GLU A 49 7.82 -2.25 0.24
CA GLU A 49 7.52 -3.51 -0.43
C GLU A 49 8.38 -4.68 0.10
N GLU A 50 9.67 -4.43 0.36
CA GLU A 50 10.54 -5.42 1.01
C GLU A 50 10.04 -5.78 2.42
N ALA A 51 9.65 -4.78 3.21
CA ALA A 51 9.14 -5.00 4.56
C ALA A 51 7.83 -5.79 4.55
N VAL A 52 6.86 -5.40 3.73
CA VAL A 52 5.55 -6.07 3.67
C VAL A 52 5.64 -7.49 3.13
N THR A 53 6.55 -7.77 2.18
CA THR A 53 6.81 -9.13 1.69
C THR A 53 7.22 -10.07 2.84
N LEU A 54 7.98 -9.59 3.82
CA LEU A 54 8.36 -10.35 5.01
C LEU A 54 7.24 -10.38 6.06
N ASP A 55 6.65 -9.22 6.33
CA ASP A 55 5.76 -9.01 7.49
C ASP A 55 4.35 -9.58 7.27
N LEU A 56 3.94 -9.86 6.04
CA LEU A 56 2.64 -10.48 5.72
C LEU A 56 2.55 -11.95 6.16
N LEU A 57 3.66 -12.67 6.26
CA LEU A 57 3.69 -14.11 6.56
C LEU A 57 2.95 -14.51 7.85
N PRO A 58 3.08 -13.82 8.99
CA PRO A 58 2.34 -14.14 10.20
C PRO A 58 0.82 -14.07 10.02
N LEU A 59 0.31 -13.10 9.23
CA LEU A 59 -1.11 -13.00 8.92
C LEU A 59 -1.58 -14.21 8.09
N ILE A 60 -0.82 -14.62 7.09
CA ILE A 60 -1.13 -15.82 6.27
C ILE A 60 -1.23 -17.05 7.17
N MET A 61 -0.26 -17.24 8.07
CA MET A 61 -0.25 -18.38 9.00
C MET A 61 -1.47 -18.35 9.94
N THR A 62 -1.85 -17.18 10.44
CA THR A 62 -3.02 -17.02 11.31
C THR A 62 -4.31 -17.40 10.58
N ILE A 63 -4.50 -16.92 9.36
CA ILE A 63 -5.68 -17.22 8.53
C ILE A 63 -5.72 -18.71 8.14
N ALA A 64 -4.57 -19.30 7.82
CA ALA A 64 -4.46 -20.74 7.55
C ALA A 64 -4.83 -21.60 8.78
N ALA A 65 -4.38 -21.21 9.98
CA ALA A 65 -4.71 -21.88 11.23
C ALA A 65 -6.22 -21.80 11.57
N GLU A 66 -6.93 -20.75 11.11
CA GLU A 66 -8.39 -20.65 11.19
C GLU A 66 -9.13 -21.60 10.21
N GLY A 67 -8.41 -22.28 9.31
CA GLY A 67 -8.99 -23.16 8.28
C GLY A 67 -9.69 -22.41 7.15
N ARG A 68 -9.35 -21.16 6.90
CA ARG A 68 -9.96 -20.29 5.88
C ARG A 68 -9.24 -20.41 4.53
N ILE A 69 -9.36 -21.58 3.92
CA ILE A 69 -8.61 -21.93 2.70
C ILE A 69 -8.80 -20.92 1.55
N GLU A 70 -9.97 -20.33 1.39
CA GLU A 70 -10.20 -19.34 0.32
C GLU A 70 -9.45 -18.02 0.55
N GLU A 71 -9.34 -17.59 1.81
CA GLU A 71 -8.56 -16.42 2.20
C GLU A 71 -7.06 -16.73 2.09
N GLU A 72 -6.63 -17.91 2.57
CA GLU A 72 -5.24 -18.38 2.44
C GLU A 72 -4.79 -18.41 0.96
N MET A 73 -5.61 -18.99 0.06
CA MET A 73 -5.32 -19.01 -1.38
C MET A 73 -5.15 -17.60 -1.95
N PHE A 74 -5.99 -16.65 -1.55
CA PHE A 74 -5.84 -15.26 -1.98
C PHE A 74 -4.56 -14.63 -1.42
N LEU A 75 -4.26 -14.83 -0.15
CA LEU A 75 -3.06 -14.29 0.49
C LEU A 75 -1.75 -14.82 -0.12
N THR A 76 -1.74 -16.02 -0.70
CA THR A 76 -0.57 -16.50 -1.45
C THR A 76 -0.35 -15.71 -2.74
N THR A 77 -1.42 -15.29 -3.43
CA THR A 77 -1.30 -14.39 -4.59
C THR A 77 -0.89 -12.99 -4.17
N PHE A 78 -1.42 -12.51 -3.05
CA PHE A 78 -1.05 -11.24 -2.45
C PHE A 78 0.47 -11.17 -2.20
N LEU A 79 1.02 -12.14 -1.48
CA LEU A 79 2.46 -12.21 -1.22
C LEU A 79 3.31 -12.26 -2.52
N PHE A 80 2.83 -12.95 -3.54
CA PHE A 80 3.49 -12.98 -4.85
C PHE A 80 3.43 -11.60 -5.55
N GLU A 81 2.31 -10.89 -5.42
CA GLU A 81 2.15 -9.53 -5.95
C GLU A 81 3.11 -8.55 -5.28
N GLU A 82 3.29 -8.60 -3.94
CA GLU A 82 4.28 -7.80 -3.21
C GLU A 82 5.72 -8.04 -3.70
N ALA A 83 6.07 -9.32 -3.94
CA ALA A 83 7.38 -9.66 -4.49
C ALA A 83 7.59 -9.07 -5.90
N LYS A 84 6.55 -8.97 -6.74
CA LYS A 84 6.64 -8.30 -8.05
C LYS A 84 6.80 -6.78 -7.90
N HIS A 85 6.15 -6.18 -6.92
CA HIS A 85 6.27 -4.75 -6.63
C HIS A 85 7.72 -4.42 -6.23
N THR A 86 8.29 -5.21 -5.32
CA THR A 86 9.71 -5.13 -4.94
C THR A 86 10.63 -5.22 -6.17
N ASP A 87 10.41 -6.20 -7.07
CA ASP A 87 11.19 -6.36 -8.30
C ASP A 87 11.04 -5.15 -9.22
N PHE A 88 9.83 -4.62 -9.41
CA PHE A 88 9.59 -3.45 -10.25
C PHE A 88 10.32 -2.20 -9.74
N PHE A 89 10.25 -1.88 -8.46
CA PHE A 89 10.97 -0.74 -7.91
C PHE A 89 12.49 -0.93 -7.94
N ASN A 90 12.98 -2.15 -7.71
CA ASN A 90 14.41 -2.46 -7.87
C ASN A 90 14.87 -2.24 -9.33
N ARG A 91 14.08 -2.62 -10.32
CA ARG A 91 14.36 -2.35 -11.72
C ARG A 91 14.40 -0.85 -12.03
N PHE A 92 13.47 -0.06 -11.50
CA PHE A 92 13.53 1.40 -11.63
C PHE A 92 14.85 1.94 -11.06
N LEU A 93 15.23 1.54 -9.85
CA LEU A 93 16.45 1.98 -9.19
C LEU A 93 17.71 1.61 -9.98
N THR A 94 17.75 0.43 -10.57
CA THR A 94 18.94 -0.07 -11.29
C THR A 94 18.98 0.34 -12.76
N GLU A 95 17.87 0.27 -13.48
CA GLU A 95 17.80 0.49 -14.92
C GLU A 95 17.54 1.97 -15.27
N VAL A 96 16.69 2.66 -14.50
CA VAL A 96 16.31 4.06 -14.75
C VAL A 96 17.21 5.02 -13.99
N ALA A 97 17.21 4.96 -12.67
CA ALA A 97 18.00 5.88 -11.84
C ALA A 97 19.50 5.55 -11.86
N ALA A 98 19.87 4.28 -12.13
CA ALA A 98 21.24 3.75 -12.02
C ALA A 98 21.88 4.11 -10.68
N ASN A 99 21.09 4.03 -9.59
CA ASN A 99 21.50 4.42 -8.26
C ASN A 99 22.02 3.19 -7.51
N SER A 100 23.26 3.28 -7.04
CA SER A 100 23.90 2.29 -6.17
C SER A 100 24.20 2.84 -4.76
N GLY A 101 23.67 4.04 -4.44
CA GLY A 101 23.90 4.70 -3.16
C GLY A 101 23.00 4.20 -2.05
N ASP A 102 23.29 4.60 -0.82
CA ASP A 102 22.45 4.34 0.34
C ASP A 102 21.11 5.11 0.23
N LEU A 103 20.02 4.37 0.04
CA LEU A 103 18.66 4.90 -0.02
C LEU A 103 18.06 5.12 1.38
N GLY A 104 18.64 4.55 2.44
CA GLY A 104 18.20 4.73 3.82
C GLY A 104 18.21 6.18 4.31
N ARG A 105 18.94 7.07 3.61
CA ARG A 105 18.94 8.52 3.87
C ARG A 105 17.57 9.18 3.65
N TYR A 106 16.71 8.57 2.83
CA TYR A 106 15.36 9.05 2.55
C TYR A 106 14.32 8.60 3.58
N HIS A 107 14.68 7.64 4.45
CA HIS A 107 13.79 7.12 5.48
C HIS A 107 13.78 8.07 6.69
N THR A 108 12.82 8.98 6.68
CA THR A 108 12.62 10.01 7.70
C THR A 108 12.22 9.39 9.06
N PRO A 109 12.24 10.18 10.16
CA PRO A 109 11.76 9.67 11.44
C PRO A 109 10.33 9.15 11.41
N SER A 110 9.39 9.84 10.73
CA SER A 110 8.01 9.38 10.61
C SER A 110 7.90 8.07 9.81
N TYR A 111 8.67 7.94 8.72
CA TYR A 111 8.75 6.71 7.94
C TYR A 111 9.30 5.55 8.76
N ARG A 112 10.43 5.76 9.50
CA ARG A 112 11.04 4.72 10.33
C ARG A 112 10.14 4.27 11.46
N GLU A 113 9.42 5.20 12.08
CA GLU A 113 8.45 4.87 13.13
C GLU A 113 7.38 3.93 12.60
N LEU A 114 6.82 4.22 11.42
CA LEU A 114 5.74 3.41 10.84
C LEU A 114 6.26 2.07 10.27
N PHE A 115 7.30 2.10 9.42
CA PHE A 115 7.74 0.92 8.67
C PHE A 115 8.77 0.06 9.39
N TYR A 116 9.53 0.62 10.36
CA TYR A 116 10.55 -0.13 11.10
C TYR A 116 10.12 -0.51 12.52
N ARG A 117 9.00 0.06 13.01
CA ARG A 117 8.45 -0.28 14.31
C ARG A 117 7.00 -0.74 14.24
N GLU A 118 6.07 0.16 13.90
CA GLU A 118 4.63 -0.10 14.01
C GLU A 118 4.15 -1.28 13.13
N LEU A 119 4.64 -1.35 11.88
CA LEU A 119 4.28 -2.41 10.94
C LEU A 119 4.82 -3.77 11.37
N PRO A 120 6.15 -3.97 11.58
CA PRO A 120 6.68 -5.26 11.99
C PRO A 120 6.21 -5.70 13.38
N GLU A 121 5.98 -4.78 14.32
CA GLU A 121 5.42 -5.11 15.64
C GLU A 121 4.00 -5.62 15.53
N ALA A 122 3.13 -4.94 14.77
CA ALA A 122 1.73 -5.32 14.63
C ALA A 122 1.54 -6.67 13.91
N LEU A 123 2.25 -6.89 12.81
CA LEU A 123 2.18 -8.15 12.06
C LEU A 123 2.96 -9.27 12.76
N GLY A 124 4.13 -8.94 13.32
CA GLY A 124 4.95 -9.89 14.07
C GLY A 124 4.26 -10.45 15.31
N ALA A 125 3.42 -9.66 15.99
CA ALA A 125 2.64 -10.10 17.15
C ALA A 125 1.76 -11.31 16.85
N LEU A 126 1.30 -11.47 15.60
CA LEU A 126 0.47 -12.61 15.19
C LEU A 126 1.16 -13.98 15.30
N ARG A 127 2.47 -14.01 15.45
CA ARG A 127 3.24 -15.26 15.66
C ARG A 127 2.92 -15.90 17.01
N ASP A 128 2.69 -15.07 18.02
CA ASP A 128 2.48 -15.49 19.41
C ASP A 128 1.06 -15.22 19.89
N ASP A 129 0.36 -14.25 19.29
CA ASP A 129 -1.02 -13.86 19.61
C ASP A 129 -1.89 -13.81 18.35
N PRO A 130 -2.55 -14.92 17.95
CA PRO A 130 -3.45 -14.95 16.80
C PRO A 130 -4.85 -14.39 17.12
N SER A 131 -5.05 -13.71 18.24
CA SER A 131 -6.36 -13.18 18.64
C SER A 131 -6.94 -12.22 17.61
N THR A 132 -8.27 -12.09 17.60
CA THR A 132 -8.98 -11.15 16.73
C THR A 132 -8.56 -9.70 16.97
N THR A 133 -8.20 -9.35 18.21
CA THR A 133 -7.64 -8.03 18.54
C THR A 133 -6.30 -7.78 17.85
N ALA A 134 -5.39 -8.76 17.89
CA ALA A 134 -4.10 -8.65 17.20
C ALA A 134 -4.28 -8.60 15.68
N GLN A 135 -5.20 -9.39 15.12
CA GLN A 135 -5.55 -9.34 13.70
C GLN A 135 -6.08 -7.96 13.27
N VAL A 136 -6.96 -7.34 14.07
CA VAL A 136 -7.44 -5.97 13.81
C VAL A 136 -6.28 -4.98 13.80
N ARG A 137 -5.40 -5.01 14.81
CA ARG A 137 -4.25 -4.10 14.88
C ARG A 137 -3.32 -4.28 13.67
N ALA A 138 -3.02 -5.52 13.30
CA ALA A 138 -2.19 -5.86 12.15
C ALA A 138 -2.79 -5.36 10.83
N SER A 139 -4.05 -5.70 10.56
CA SER A 139 -4.72 -5.33 9.30
C SER A 139 -5.00 -3.82 9.21
N VAL A 140 -5.30 -3.13 10.31
CA VAL A 140 -5.40 -1.66 10.33
C VAL A 140 -4.06 -1.04 9.96
N THR A 141 -2.97 -1.48 10.60
CA THR A 141 -1.64 -0.92 10.33
C THR A 141 -1.23 -1.13 8.87
N TYR A 142 -1.38 -2.34 8.37
CA TYR A 142 -0.97 -2.71 7.02
C TYR A 142 -1.98 -2.24 5.97
N ASN A 143 -3.16 -2.85 5.92
CA ASN A 143 -4.07 -2.65 4.81
C ASN A 143 -4.77 -1.29 4.80
N MET A 144 -4.97 -0.65 5.96
CA MET A 144 -5.67 0.64 6.00
C MET A 144 -4.71 1.83 5.94
N ILE A 145 -3.61 1.79 6.68
CA ILE A 145 -2.67 2.92 6.78
C ILE A 145 -1.56 2.80 5.72
N VAL A 146 -0.82 1.67 5.68
CA VAL A 146 0.30 1.52 4.74
C VAL A 146 -0.20 1.46 3.32
N GLU A 147 -1.08 0.52 2.97
CA GLU A 147 -1.61 0.39 1.61
C GLU A 147 -2.73 1.40 1.32
N GLY A 148 -3.77 1.41 2.16
CA GLY A 148 -5.01 2.14 1.91
C GLY A 148 -4.90 3.66 2.00
N MET A 149 -3.84 4.19 2.58
CA MET A 149 -3.60 5.63 2.71
C MET A 149 -2.25 6.03 2.07
N LEU A 150 -1.13 5.51 2.55
CA LEU A 150 0.20 5.97 2.11
C LEU A 150 0.56 5.50 0.70
N ALA A 151 0.42 4.20 0.38
CA ALA A 151 0.72 3.71 -0.97
C ALA A 151 -0.19 4.35 -2.02
N GLU A 152 -1.50 4.47 -1.75
CA GLU A 152 -2.44 5.19 -2.62
C GLU A 152 -2.02 6.65 -2.87
N THR A 153 -1.53 7.35 -1.82
CA THR A 153 -1.04 8.73 -1.95
C THR A 153 0.25 8.79 -2.74
N GLY A 154 1.15 7.83 -2.57
CA GLY A 154 2.38 7.72 -3.34
C GLY A 154 2.14 7.44 -4.82
N TYR A 155 1.19 6.55 -5.16
CA TYR A 155 0.78 6.32 -6.56
C TYR A 155 0.15 7.57 -7.16
N HIS A 156 -0.66 8.30 -6.39
CA HIS A 156 -1.20 9.58 -6.82
C HIS A 156 -0.09 10.60 -7.11
N ALA A 157 1.00 10.60 -6.33
CA ALA A 157 2.15 11.46 -6.58
C ALA A 157 2.85 11.09 -7.89
N TYR A 158 3.12 9.81 -8.16
CA TYR A 158 3.69 9.37 -9.42
C TYR A 158 2.85 9.81 -10.63
N PHE A 159 1.54 9.57 -10.62
CA PHE A 159 0.66 9.98 -11.71
C PHE A 159 0.63 11.50 -11.86
N THR A 160 0.52 12.25 -10.76
CA THR A 160 0.51 13.73 -10.80
C THR A 160 1.75 14.29 -11.48
N VAL A 161 2.93 13.74 -11.19
CA VAL A 161 4.19 14.20 -11.77
C VAL A 161 4.34 13.70 -13.20
N LEU A 162 4.22 12.40 -13.42
CA LEU A 162 4.62 11.77 -14.67
C LEU A 162 3.61 11.97 -15.79
N GLU A 163 2.30 12.03 -15.51
CA GLU A 163 1.27 12.26 -16.52
C GLU A 163 1.24 13.73 -16.97
N ARG A 164 1.31 14.69 -16.03
CA ARG A 164 1.29 16.13 -16.38
C ARG A 164 2.39 16.52 -17.34
N ARG A 165 3.54 15.85 -17.31
CA ARG A 165 4.72 16.15 -18.12
C ARG A 165 5.00 15.11 -19.20
N ASP A 166 4.14 14.13 -19.37
CA ASP A 166 4.30 12.97 -20.27
C ASP A 166 5.67 12.27 -20.14
N LEU A 167 6.05 12.00 -18.88
CA LEU A 167 7.32 11.38 -18.53
C LEU A 167 7.17 9.88 -18.24
N MET A 168 8.24 9.14 -18.45
CA MET A 168 8.47 7.76 -17.96
C MET A 168 7.29 6.81 -18.22
N PRO A 169 6.98 6.49 -19.48
CA PRO A 169 5.85 5.64 -19.85
C PRO A 169 5.93 4.24 -19.25
N GLY A 170 7.13 3.67 -19.11
CA GLY A 170 7.34 2.38 -18.47
C GLY A 170 7.01 2.43 -16.98
N THR A 171 7.49 3.44 -16.25
CA THR A 171 7.17 3.64 -14.83
C THR A 171 5.67 3.85 -14.65
N ARG A 172 5.03 4.71 -15.44
CA ARG A 172 3.55 4.89 -15.41
C ARG A 172 2.81 3.57 -15.61
N ARG A 173 3.27 2.74 -16.56
CA ARG A 173 2.67 1.43 -16.81
C ARG A 173 2.83 0.50 -15.61
N GLY A 174 4.02 0.43 -15.01
CA GLY A 174 4.29 -0.37 -13.82
C GLY A 174 3.41 0.08 -12.63
N ILE A 175 3.42 1.36 -12.30
CA ILE A 175 2.61 1.92 -11.20
C ILE A 175 1.10 1.65 -11.42
N ALA A 176 0.61 1.69 -12.65
CA ALA A 176 -0.79 1.35 -12.94
C ALA A 176 -1.10 -0.14 -12.63
N LEU A 177 -0.16 -1.04 -12.91
CA LEU A 177 -0.29 -2.47 -12.60
C LEU A 177 -0.20 -2.74 -11.10
N LEU A 178 0.74 -2.09 -10.39
CA LEU A 178 0.83 -2.14 -8.93
C LEU A 178 -0.49 -1.67 -8.31
N LYS A 179 -0.98 -0.51 -8.70
CA LYS A 179 -2.25 0.03 -8.19
C LYS A 179 -3.44 -0.90 -8.42
N GLN A 180 -3.44 -1.65 -9.54
CA GLN A 180 -4.46 -2.67 -9.80
C GLN A 180 -4.35 -3.85 -8.84
N ASP A 181 -3.13 -4.29 -8.50
CA ASP A 181 -2.89 -5.32 -7.49
C ASP A 181 -3.33 -4.80 -6.10
N GLU A 182 -2.90 -3.61 -5.71
CA GLU A 182 -3.23 -2.95 -4.43
C GLU A 182 -4.73 -2.78 -4.19
N SER A 183 -5.51 -2.54 -5.23
CA SER A 183 -6.97 -2.44 -5.08
C SER A 183 -7.58 -3.72 -4.52
N ARG A 184 -6.99 -4.89 -4.83
CA ARG A 184 -7.40 -6.19 -4.29
C ARG A 184 -6.90 -6.40 -2.86
N HIS A 185 -5.69 -5.94 -2.56
CA HIS A 185 -5.09 -5.99 -1.22
C HIS A 185 -5.94 -5.20 -0.22
N ILE A 186 -6.25 -3.95 -0.55
CA ILE A 186 -7.12 -3.08 0.25
C ILE A 186 -8.53 -3.68 0.39
N ALA A 187 -9.08 -4.26 -0.68
CA ALA A 187 -10.39 -4.91 -0.62
C ALA A 187 -10.39 -6.11 0.35
N TYR A 188 -9.30 -6.89 0.38
CA TYR A 188 -9.14 -7.97 1.35
C TYR A 188 -9.05 -7.44 2.79
N GLY A 189 -8.24 -6.42 3.05
CA GLY A 189 -8.12 -5.81 4.37
C GLY A 189 -9.46 -5.29 4.88
N ILE A 190 -10.25 -4.61 4.03
CA ILE A 190 -11.61 -4.17 4.38
C ILE A 190 -12.51 -5.37 4.68
N TYR A 191 -12.43 -6.44 3.89
CA TYR A 191 -13.20 -7.67 4.15
C TYR A 191 -12.83 -8.31 5.48
N LEU A 192 -11.53 -8.50 5.76
CA LEU A 192 -11.03 -9.08 7.00
C LEU A 192 -11.50 -8.28 8.22
N LEU A 193 -11.28 -6.97 8.23
CA LEU A 193 -11.70 -6.09 9.32
C LEU A 193 -13.22 -6.06 9.49
N SER A 194 -13.97 -6.01 8.39
CA SER A 194 -15.44 -6.05 8.41
C SER A 194 -15.96 -7.35 9.02
N ARG A 195 -15.35 -8.49 8.65
CA ARG A 195 -15.67 -9.82 9.19
C ARG A 195 -15.44 -9.89 10.69
N LEU A 196 -14.27 -9.38 11.14
CA LEU A 196 -13.90 -9.40 12.55
C LEU A 196 -14.86 -8.55 13.38
N VAL A 197 -15.15 -7.32 12.96
CA VAL A 197 -16.08 -6.40 13.65
C VAL A 197 -17.53 -6.91 13.63
N ALA A 198 -17.97 -7.56 12.55
CA ALA A 198 -19.31 -8.15 12.49
C ALA A 198 -19.45 -9.36 13.44
N THR A 199 -18.35 -10.09 13.68
CA THR A 199 -18.33 -11.23 14.61
C THR A 199 -18.27 -10.77 16.07
N ASP A 200 -17.48 -9.72 16.36
CA ASP A 200 -17.36 -9.10 17.68
C ASP A 200 -17.34 -7.57 17.54
N ARG A 201 -18.45 -6.95 17.92
CA ARG A 201 -18.61 -5.48 17.80
C ARG A 201 -17.67 -4.67 18.70
N ALA A 202 -17.14 -5.27 19.78
CA ALA A 202 -16.17 -4.59 20.63
C ALA A 202 -14.84 -4.32 19.92
N LEU A 203 -14.53 -5.07 18.85
CA LEU A 203 -13.35 -4.86 18.03
C LEU A 203 -13.38 -3.53 17.24
N TRP A 204 -14.56 -2.89 17.11
CA TRP A 204 -14.64 -1.56 16.52
C TRP A 204 -13.81 -0.52 17.28
N ASP A 205 -13.87 -0.54 18.59
CA ASP A 205 -13.12 0.42 19.42
C ASP A 205 -11.61 0.22 19.25
N VAL A 206 -11.16 -1.03 19.10
CA VAL A 206 -9.76 -1.35 18.80
C VAL A 206 -9.35 -0.81 17.42
N LEU A 207 -10.20 -1.03 16.41
CA LEU A 207 -10.00 -0.57 15.04
C LEU A 207 -9.90 0.95 14.99
N GLU A 208 -10.90 1.65 15.52
CA GLU A 208 -10.97 3.12 15.49
C GLU A 208 -9.81 3.76 16.27
N THR A 209 -9.49 3.20 17.44
CA THR A 209 -8.32 3.65 18.21
C THR A 209 -7.05 3.49 17.40
N ARG A 210 -6.82 2.32 16.79
CA ARG A 210 -5.60 2.07 16.01
C ARG A 210 -5.50 2.95 14.77
N MET A 211 -6.60 3.18 14.05
CA MET A 211 -6.65 4.13 12.93
C MET A 211 -6.20 5.52 13.35
N ASN A 212 -6.72 6.02 14.47
CA ASN A 212 -6.40 7.36 14.97
C ASN A 212 -4.98 7.46 15.56
N GLU A 213 -4.45 6.39 16.17
CA GLU A 213 -3.06 6.33 16.65
C GLU A 213 -2.05 6.53 15.52
N LEU A 214 -2.30 5.91 14.37
CA LEU A 214 -1.35 5.89 13.25
C LEU A 214 -1.47 7.09 12.30
N LEU A 215 -2.63 7.76 12.26
CA LEU A 215 -2.90 8.86 11.34
C LEU A 215 -1.86 9.99 11.41
N PRO A 216 -1.45 10.50 12.61
CA PRO A 216 -0.44 11.57 12.67
C PRO A 216 0.91 11.15 12.09
N GLY A 217 1.35 9.90 12.33
CA GLY A 217 2.58 9.35 11.77
C GLY A 217 2.53 9.24 10.25
N ALA A 218 1.40 8.77 9.71
CA ALA A 218 1.19 8.69 8.27
C ALA A 218 1.20 10.07 7.59
N LEU A 219 0.55 11.08 8.18
CA LEU A 219 0.63 12.47 7.69
C LEU A 219 2.04 13.02 7.82
N GLY A 220 2.77 12.67 8.89
CA GLY A 220 4.16 13.03 9.09
C GLY A 220 5.07 12.51 7.97
N VAL A 221 4.84 11.30 7.44
CA VAL A 221 5.60 10.78 6.28
C VAL A 221 5.45 11.70 5.06
N ILE A 222 4.24 12.20 4.80
CA ILE A 222 3.98 13.12 3.69
C ILE A 222 4.69 14.46 3.93
N GLY A 223 4.47 15.08 5.09
CA GLY A 223 5.10 16.36 5.43
C GLY A 223 6.63 16.33 5.40
N ASP A 224 7.23 15.22 5.85
CA ASP A 224 8.68 15.02 5.82
C ASP A 224 9.25 15.01 4.38
N VAL A 225 8.49 14.53 3.39
CA VAL A 225 8.90 14.58 1.98
C VAL A 225 8.95 16.02 1.51
N PHE A 226 7.89 16.79 1.74
CA PHE A 226 7.76 18.16 1.25
C PHE A 226 8.73 19.12 1.96
N SER A 227 8.96 18.95 3.25
CA SER A 227 9.87 19.79 4.05
C SER A 227 11.33 19.72 3.60
N ALA A 228 11.69 18.77 2.75
CA ALA A 228 13.05 18.62 2.23
C ALA A 228 13.38 19.57 1.08
N TYR A 229 12.40 20.32 0.53
CA TYR A 229 12.57 21.13 -0.67
C TYR A 229 12.02 22.55 -0.52
N ASP A 230 12.73 23.53 -1.11
CA ASP A 230 12.26 24.91 -1.26
C ASP A 230 12.94 25.54 -2.49
N PRO A 231 12.23 25.73 -3.62
CA PRO A 231 10.86 25.29 -3.89
C PRO A 231 10.72 23.77 -4.09
N VAL A 232 9.50 23.24 -3.88
CA VAL A 232 9.21 21.85 -4.12
C VAL A 232 9.28 21.54 -5.62
N PRO A 233 10.03 20.50 -6.04
CA PRO A 233 10.14 20.11 -7.45
C PRO A 233 8.78 19.81 -8.08
N PHE A 234 8.68 19.95 -9.41
CA PHE A 234 7.46 19.79 -10.19
C PHE A 234 6.31 20.73 -9.82
N GLY A 235 6.54 21.70 -8.93
CA GLY A 235 5.50 22.61 -8.43
C GLY A 235 4.42 21.89 -7.63
N LEU A 236 4.78 20.81 -6.93
CA LEU A 236 3.85 20.07 -6.06
C LEU A 236 3.53 20.90 -4.81
N VAL A 237 2.32 20.73 -4.29
CA VAL A 237 1.81 21.41 -3.11
C VAL A 237 1.46 20.36 -2.06
N GLU A 238 2.03 20.45 -0.86
CA GLU A 238 1.83 19.49 0.23
C GLU A 238 0.35 19.27 0.58
N GLU A 239 -0.44 20.36 0.60
CA GLU A 239 -1.85 20.34 0.95
C GLU A 239 -2.66 19.40 0.03
N ASP A 240 -2.37 19.37 -1.29
CA ASP A 240 -3.05 18.49 -2.24
C ASP A 240 -2.88 17.01 -1.87
N PHE A 241 -1.70 16.61 -1.39
CA PHE A 241 -1.39 15.22 -1.02
C PHE A 241 -1.90 14.87 0.37
N THR A 242 -1.85 15.80 1.30
CA THR A 242 -2.43 15.65 2.63
C THR A 242 -3.96 15.49 2.55
N ASP A 243 -4.63 16.31 1.75
CA ASP A 243 -6.07 16.21 1.50
C ASP A 243 -6.44 14.88 0.81
N TYR A 244 -5.63 14.45 -0.17
CA TYR A 244 -5.84 13.15 -0.82
C TYR A 244 -5.71 12.00 0.19
N ALA A 245 -4.66 12.01 1.02
CA ALA A 245 -4.43 11.01 2.05
C ALA A 245 -5.58 10.95 3.07
N LEU A 246 -6.05 12.11 3.54
CA LEU A 246 -7.19 12.22 4.44
C LEU A 246 -8.48 11.69 3.78
N ALA A 247 -8.69 11.98 2.50
CA ALA A 247 -9.83 11.44 1.76
C ALA A 247 -9.78 9.91 1.64
N GLN A 248 -8.58 9.32 1.41
CA GLN A 248 -8.41 7.87 1.43
C GLN A 248 -8.69 7.30 2.83
N PHE A 249 -8.18 7.92 3.88
CA PHE A 249 -8.45 7.52 5.26
C PHE A 249 -9.96 7.51 5.54
N GLN A 250 -10.67 8.58 5.28
CA GLN A 250 -12.12 8.71 5.48
C GLN A 250 -12.91 7.67 4.67
N LYS A 251 -12.49 7.40 3.44
CA LYS A 251 -13.09 6.36 2.58
C LYS A 251 -13.01 4.97 3.24
N ARG A 252 -11.87 4.62 3.89
CA ARG A 252 -11.68 3.34 4.58
C ARG A 252 -12.54 3.28 5.84
N VAL A 253 -12.45 4.31 6.69
CA VAL A 253 -13.29 4.41 7.91
C VAL A 253 -14.77 4.26 7.56
N SER A 254 -15.28 5.02 6.59
CA SER A 254 -16.69 4.96 6.19
C SER A 254 -17.14 3.59 5.67
N ARG A 255 -16.24 2.83 5.01
CA ARG A 255 -16.54 1.45 4.57
C ARG A 255 -16.63 0.49 5.75
N LEU A 256 -15.69 0.58 6.67
CA LEU A 256 -15.64 -0.27 7.87
C LEU A 256 -16.78 0.04 8.84
N GLU A 257 -17.15 1.31 8.98
CA GLU A 257 -18.27 1.73 9.82
C GLU A 257 -19.60 1.09 9.37
N ARG A 258 -19.83 0.99 8.07
CA ARG A 258 -21.04 0.31 7.55
C ARG A 258 -21.08 -1.17 7.93
N ALA A 259 -19.92 -1.83 8.02
CA ALA A 259 -19.84 -3.23 8.37
C ALA A 259 -20.31 -3.54 9.79
N ARG A 260 -20.32 -2.56 10.71
CA ARG A 260 -20.80 -2.73 12.09
C ARG A 260 -22.26 -3.22 12.20
N VAL A 261 -23.06 -2.94 11.20
CA VAL A 261 -24.48 -3.28 11.17
C VAL A 261 -24.83 -4.39 10.16
N MET A 262 -23.82 -4.90 9.43
CA MET A 262 -24.00 -5.91 8.39
C MET A 262 -23.81 -7.31 8.95
N THR A 263 -24.46 -8.29 8.31
CA THR A 263 -24.21 -9.71 8.49
C THR A 263 -22.99 -10.15 7.66
N LEU A 264 -22.41 -11.32 7.98
CA LEU A 264 -21.29 -11.86 7.22
C LEU A 264 -21.63 -12.10 5.73
N ASP A 265 -22.87 -12.52 5.43
CA ASP A 265 -23.34 -12.72 4.05
C ASP A 265 -23.43 -11.38 3.29
N GLU A 266 -23.91 -10.32 3.92
CA GLU A 266 -23.97 -8.98 3.34
C GLU A 266 -22.57 -8.41 3.10
N ILE A 267 -21.62 -8.64 4.02
CA ILE A 267 -20.21 -8.23 3.86
C ILE A 267 -19.62 -8.94 2.66
N ALA A 268 -19.79 -10.26 2.55
CA ALA A 268 -19.28 -11.03 1.41
C ALA A 268 -19.90 -10.57 0.08
N ALA A 269 -21.20 -10.31 0.06
CA ALA A 269 -21.90 -9.80 -1.14
C ALA A 269 -21.40 -8.40 -1.53
N THR A 270 -21.26 -7.48 -0.56
CA THR A 270 -20.81 -6.11 -0.81
C THR A 270 -19.37 -6.06 -1.31
N THR A 271 -18.47 -6.85 -0.71
CA THR A 271 -17.08 -6.97 -1.16
C THR A 271 -17.03 -7.42 -2.61
N ASN A 272 -17.83 -8.40 -2.99
CA ASN A 272 -17.91 -8.89 -4.36
C ASN A 272 -18.37 -7.82 -5.37
N ILE A 273 -19.33 -6.97 -5.00
CA ILE A 273 -19.84 -5.87 -5.86
C ILE A 273 -18.75 -4.79 -6.05
N VAL A 274 -18.03 -4.44 -4.99
CA VAL A 274 -16.94 -3.45 -5.06
C VAL A 274 -15.84 -3.95 -6.00
N ILE A 275 -15.44 -5.21 -5.85
CA ILE A 275 -14.45 -5.86 -6.69
C ILE A 275 -14.86 -5.85 -8.18
N GLU A 276 -16.14 -6.03 -8.50
CA GLU A 276 -16.65 -6.00 -9.89
C GLU A 276 -16.66 -4.59 -10.50
N ARG A 277 -16.80 -3.54 -9.69
CA ARG A 277 -16.83 -2.13 -10.16
C ARG A 277 -15.45 -1.55 -10.40
N ASP A 278 -14.43 -2.04 -9.73
CA ASP A 278 -13.05 -1.57 -9.92
C ASP A 278 -12.40 -2.16 -11.19
N ASP A 279 -13.13 -2.96 -11.98
CA ASP A 279 -12.71 -3.51 -13.29
C ASP A 279 -13.08 -2.61 -14.49
N GLY A 280 -13.74 -1.48 -14.28
CA GLY A 280 -14.11 -0.46 -15.26
C GLY A 280 -13.27 0.77 -15.10
#